data_1aec0fe35cc8ffca29c802ea4d8dbe2d
#
_entry.id   1aec0fe35cc8ffca29c802ea4d8dbe2d
#
_cell.length_a   1.000
_cell.length_b   1.000
_cell.length_c   1.000
_cell.angle_alpha   90.00
_cell.angle_beta   90.00
_cell.angle_gamma   90.00
#
_symmetry.space_group_name_H-M   'P 1'
#
loop_
_entity.id
_entity.type
_entity.pdbx_description
1 polymer ?
#
loop_
_entity_poly.entity_id
_entity_poly.type
_entity_poly.pdbx_seq_one_letter_code
_entity_poly.pdbx_strand_id
1 'polypeptide(L)'
;MEIVLIRHGQPKWVDGDQYDLNPGLTELGKIQADKSASLFSENSFDELWVSPLKRAQETMFPFKEKGVAQSLKTFEWLEEALDDEEKELFGKSGGDIEKFFEQRNAMSFEQWYELSLIHI
;
A
#
# COMPACT_ATOMS: atom_id res chain seq x y z
N MET A 1 0.26 12.66 -22.45
CA MET A 1 -0.07 11.54 -21.53
C MET A 1 -0.17 12.12 -20.13
N GLU A 2 -1.22 11.77 -19.40
CA GLU A 2 -1.41 12.14 -17.99
C GLU A 2 -1.30 10.89 -17.12
N ILE A 3 -0.52 10.97 -16.04
CA ILE A 3 -0.38 9.89 -15.07
C ILE A 3 -0.78 10.44 -13.70
N VAL A 4 -1.73 9.77 -13.06
CA VAL A 4 -2.16 10.08 -11.69
C VAL A 4 -1.75 8.94 -10.77
N LEU A 5 -1.03 9.26 -9.71
CA LEU A 5 -0.61 8.31 -8.69
C LEU A 5 -1.52 8.42 -7.47
N ILE A 6 -2.05 7.30 -7.05
CA ILE A 6 -2.95 7.22 -5.89
C ILE A 6 -2.34 6.29 -4.87
N ARG A 7 -2.16 6.79 -3.64
CA ARG A 7 -1.72 5.98 -2.51
C ARG A 7 -2.89 5.19 -1.96
N HIS A 8 -2.64 3.96 -1.52
CA HIS A 8 -3.64 3.16 -0.83
C HIS A 8 -4.16 3.84 0.45
N GLY A 9 -5.39 3.51 0.85
CA GLY A 9 -5.96 3.90 2.12
C GLY A 9 -5.23 3.29 3.31
N GLN A 10 -5.61 3.70 4.51
CA GLN A 10 -4.98 3.21 5.74
C GLN A 10 -5.05 1.68 5.85
N PRO A 11 -3.93 0.97 5.91
CA PRO A 11 -3.90 -0.47 6.06
C PRO A 11 -4.01 -0.90 7.52
N LYS A 12 -4.58 -2.08 7.74
CA LYS A 12 -4.69 -2.68 9.07
C LYS A 12 -3.49 -3.59 9.35
N TRP A 13 -2.35 -2.99 9.67
CA TRP A 13 -1.09 -3.69 9.89
C TRP A 13 -1.11 -4.68 11.05
N VAL A 14 -1.90 -4.41 12.09
CA VAL A 14 -1.99 -5.22 13.30
C VAL A 14 -3.42 -5.66 13.54
N ASP A 15 -3.62 -6.95 13.78
CA ASP A 15 -4.87 -7.54 14.20
C ASP A 15 -4.64 -8.37 15.48
N GLY A 16 -5.00 -7.80 16.64
CA GLY A 16 -4.59 -8.32 17.93
C GLY A 16 -3.09 -8.22 18.12
N ASP A 17 -2.42 -9.35 18.37
CA ASP A 17 -0.95 -9.42 18.53
C ASP A 17 -0.22 -9.83 17.24
N GLN A 18 -0.93 -9.97 16.14
CA GLN A 18 -0.37 -10.43 14.88
C GLN A 18 -0.17 -9.29 13.91
N TYR A 19 0.99 -9.30 13.26
CA TYR A 19 1.31 -8.39 12.17
C TYR A 19 1.05 -9.06 10.83
N ASP A 20 0.28 -8.38 9.99
CA ASP A 20 -0.03 -8.84 8.64
C ASP A 20 0.77 -7.99 7.64
N LEU A 21 1.66 -8.62 6.88
CA LEU A 21 2.46 -7.94 5.84
C LEU A 21 1.68 -7.67 4.55
N ASN A 22 0.53 -8.29 4.39
CA ASN A 22 -0.38 -8.00 3.28
C ASN A 22 -1.79 -7.65 3.80
N PRO A 23 -1.91 -6.59 4.61
CA PRO A 23 -3.18 -6.23 5.23
C PRO A 23 -4.18 -5.67 4.23
N GLY A 24 -5.45 -5.84 4.55
CA GLY A 24 -6.52 -5.05 3.98
C GLY A 24 -6.60 -3.66 4.59
N LEU A 25 -7.59 -2.89 4.21
CA LEU A 25 -7.84 -1.55 4.74
C LEU A 25 -8.60 -1.61 6.07
N THR A 26 -8.33 -0.62 6.92
CA THR A 26 -9.21 -0.29 8.04
C THR A 26 -10.53 0.32 7.51
N GLU A 27 -11.53 0.47 8.38
CA GLU A 27 -12.76 1.19 8.02
C GLU A 27 -12.45 2.63 7.57
N LEU A 28 -11.51 3.30 8.23
CA LEU A 28 -11.01 4.61 7.78
C LEU A 28 -10.37 4.53 6.40
N GLY A 29 -9.55 3.51 6.14
CA GLY A 29 -8.91 3.29 4.84
C GLY A 29 -9.93 3.12 3.71
N LYS A 30 -11.03 2.43 3.95
CA LYS A 30 -12.13 2.28 3.00
C LYS A 30 -12.83 3.62 2.72
N ILE A 31 -13.07 4.42 3.76
CA ILE A 31 -13.62 5.78 3.61
C ILE A 31 -12.67 6.66 2.79
N GLN A 32 -11.37 6.57 3.03
CA GLN A 32 -10.37 7.30 2.27
C GLN A 32 -10.39 6.90 0.77
N ALA A 33 -10.51 5.60 0.49
CA ALA A 33 -10.62 5.09 -0.86
C ALA A 33 -11.87 5.60 -1.57
N ASP A 34 -13.02 5.58 -0.91
CA ASP A 34 -14.28 6.09 -1.44
C ASP A 34 -14.21 7.59 -1.76
N LYS A 35 -13.64 8.37 -0.85
CA LYS A 35 -13.43 9.81 -1.05
C LYS A 35 -12.48 10.09 -2.22
N SER A 36 -11.41 9.33 -2.33
CA SER A 36 -10.46 9.46 -3.45
C SER A 36 -11.15 9.16 -4.79
N ALA A 37 -11.92 8.09 -4.86
CA ALA A 37 -12.67 7.75 -6.07
C ALA A 37 -13.69 8.82 -6.45
N SER A 38 -14.28 9.51 -5.48
CA SER A 38 -15.26 10.57 -5.73
C SER A 38 -14.68 11.80 -6.44
N LEU A 39 -13.36 11.95 -6.45
CA LEU A 39 -12.67 13.05 -7.15
C LEU A 39 -12.61 12.84 -8.67
N PHE A 40 -12.91 11.65 -9.16
CA PHE A 40 -12.80 11.30 -10.57
C PHE A 40 -14.17 11.00 -11.16
N SER A 41 -14.34 11.40 -12.42
CA SER A 41 -15.55 11.07 -13.18
C SER A 41 -15.47 9.69 -13.80
N GLU A 42 -16.60 9.13 -14.18
CA GLU A 42 -16.69 7.94 -15.00
C GLU A 42 -15.91 8.13 -16.32
N ASN A 43 -15.18 7.11 -16.74
CA ASN A 43 -14.35 7.11 -17.96
C ASN A 43 -13.30 8.25 -18.03
N SER A 44 -12.79 8.71 -16.89
CA SER A 44 -11.75 9.76 -16.84
C SER A 44 -10.41 9.31 -17.38
N PHE A 45 -10.11 8.00 -17.30
CA PHE A 45 -8.84 7.41 -17.69
C PHE A 45 -9.03 6.23 -18.62
N ASP A 46 -8.03 5.99 -19.47
CA ASP A 46 -8.01 4.83 -20.35
C ASP A 46 -7.74 3.54 -19.56
N GLU A 47 -6.80 3.59 -18.64
CA GLU A 47 -6.38 2.43 -17.86
C GLU A 47 -6.20 2.76 -16.37
N LEU A 48 -6.55 1.82 -15.53
CA LEU A 48 -6.26 1.81 -14.10
C LEU A 48 -5.32 0.66 -13.78
N TRP A 49 -4.14 0.99 -13.31
CA TRP A 49 -3.12 0.01 -12.93
C TRP A 49 -3.06 -0.12 -11.41
N VAL A 50 -3.01 -1.33 -10.93
CA VAL A 50 -3.05 -1.62 -9.50
C VAL A 50 -2.02 -2.66 -9.10
N SER A 51 -1.47 -2.50 -7.90
CA SER A 51 -0.62 -3.49 -7.24
C SER A 51 -1.44 -4.74 -6.85
N PRO A 52 -0.84 -5.93 -6.81
CA PRO A 52 -1.50 -7.14 -6.32
C PRO A 52 -1.74 -7.14 -4.80
N LEU A 53 -1.13 -6.21 -4.06
CA LEU A 53 -1.29 -6.15 -2.61
C LEU A 53 -2.73 -5.83 -2.21
N LYS A 54 -3.20 -6.51 -1.17
CA LYS A 54 -4.59 -6.43 -0.71
C LYS A 54 -5.06 -5.00 -0.45
N ARG A 55 -4.24 -4.20 0.23
CA ARG A 55 -4.54 -2.78 0.50
C ARG A 55 -4.74 -1.94 -0.76
N ALA A 56 -3.95 -2.23 -1.82
CA ALA A 56 -4.09 -1.56 -3.10
C ALA A 56 -5.36 -2.00 -3.84
N GLN A 57 -5.66 -3.28 -3.84
CA GLN A 57 -6.86 -3.84 -4.45
C GLN A 57 -8.14 -3.29 -3.79
N GLU A 58 -8.17 -3.23 -2.47
CA GLU A 58 -9.31 -2.66 -1.73
C GLU A 58 -9.46 -1.15 -1.95
N THR A 59 -8.35 -0.43 -2.09
CA THR A 59 -8.37 1.01 -2.41
C THR A 59 -8.92 1.24 -3.82
N MET A 60 -8.56 0.38 -4.76
CA MET A 60 -9.00 0.48 -6.15
C MET A 60 -10.48 0.13 -6.33
N PHE A 61 -11.06 -0.67 -5.45
CA PHE A 61 -12.42 -1.18 -5.60
C PHE A 61 -13.47 -0.09 -5.89
N PRO A 62 -13.56 1.05 -5.14
CA PRO A 62 -14.51 2.10 -5.45
C PRO A 62 -14.25 2.79 -6.79
N PHE A 63 -13.00 2.83 -7.27
CA PHE A 63 -12.68 3.34 -8.61
C PHE A 63 -13.26 2.42 -9.70
N LYS A 64 -13.14 1.13 -9.50
CA LYS A 64 -13.73 0.12 -10.39
C LYS A 64 -15.25 0.22 -10.41
N GLU A 65 -15.89 0.27 -9.26
CA GLU A 65 -17.33 0.38 -9.11
C GLU A 65 -17.91 1.62 -9.81
N LYS A 66 -17.18 2.72 -9.75
CA LYS A 66 -17.55 3.97 -10.41
C LYS A 66 -17.26 3.98 -11.91
N GLY A 67 -16.45 3.05 -12.41
CA GLY A 67 -16.05 3.03 -13.81
C GLY A 67 -15.12 4.17 -14.21
N VAL A 68 -14.19 4.56 -13.32
CA VAL A 68 -13.24 5.65 -13.54
C VAL A 68 -12.33 5.39 -14.75
N ALA A 69 -12.01 4.14 -15.03
CA ALA A 69 -11.21 3.74 -16.18
C ALA A 69 -11.93 2.67 -17.04
N GLN A 70 -11.60 2.65 -18.32
CA GLN A 70 -12.15 1.70 -19.28
C GLN A 70 -11.60 0.29 -19.10
N SER A 71 -10.34 0.18 -18.66
CA SER A 71 -9.71 -1.11 -18.36
C SER A 71 -8.95 -1.09 -17.06
N LEU A 72 -8.86 -2.26 -16.42
CA LEU A 72 -8.15 -2.49 -15.18
C LEU A 72 -7.07 -3.54 -15.41
N LYS A 73 -5.86 -3.27 -14.96
CA LYS A 73 -4.73 -4.20 -15.01
C LYS A 73 -4.01 -4.29 -13.66
N THR A 74 -3.68 -5.50 -13.25
CA THR A 74 -2.84 -5.75 -12.08
C THR A 74 -1.43 -6.10 -12.54
N PHE A 75 -0.44 -5.41 -11.96
CA PHE A 75 0.97 -5.65 -12.27
C PHE A 75 1.77 -5.97 -11.00
N GLU A 76 2.47 -7.08 -11.02
CA GLU A 76 3.32 -7.51 -9.90
C GLU A 76 4.44 -6.51 -9.58
N TRP A 77 4.99 -5.84 -10.58
CA TRP A 77 6.06 -4.86 -10.39
C TRP A 77 5.59 -3.58 -9.66
N LEU A 78 4.29 -3.38 -9.48
CA LEU A 78 3.74 -2.32 -8.62
C LEU A 78 3.71 -2.71 -7.14
N GLU A 79 4.10 -3.93 -6.81
CA GLU A 79 4.21 -4.35 -5.42
C GLU A 79 5.38 -3.63 -4.74
N GLU A 80 5.12 -3.13 -3.53
CA GLU A 80 6.17 -2.52 -2.72
C GLU A 80 7.25 -3.56 -2.40
N ALA A 81 8.48 -3.23 -2.71
CA ALA A 81 9.61 -4.08 -2.37
C ALA A 81 9.86 -4.06 -0.87
N LEU A 82 9.70 -5.20 -0.23
CA LEU A 82 10.11 -5.40 1.16
C LEU A 82 11.60 -5.75 1.19
N ASP A 83 12.35 -5.13 2.08
CA ASP A 83 13.73 -5.56 2.33
C ASP A 83 13.78 -6.89 3.11
N ASP A 84 14.95 -7.51 3.16
CA ASP A 84 15.07 -8.83 3.78
C ASP A 84 14.78 -8.81 5.29
N GLU A 85 15.07 -7.70 5.96
CA GLU A 85 14.75 -7.52 7.38
C GLU A 85 13.25 -7.40 7.60
N GLU A 86 12.53 -6.71 6.72
CA GLU A 86 11.07 -6.63 6.78
C GLU A 86 10.41 -7.98 6.53
N LYS A 87 10.97 -8.80 5.66
CA LYS A 87 10.49 -10.18 5.41
C LYS A 87 10.64 -11.08 6.65
N GLU A 88 11.66 -10.83 7.47
CA GLU A 88 11.86 -11.57 8.72
C GLU A 88 10.82 -11.25 9.80
N LEU A 89 10.04 -10.16 9.64
CA LEU A 89 8.94 -9.84 10.55
C LEU A 89 7.75 -10.79 10.45
N PHE A 90 7.71 -11.63 9.43
CA PHE A 90 6.65 -12.62 9.29
C PHE A 90 6.58 -13.54 10.52
N GLY A 91 5.43 -13.58 11.17
CA GLY A 91 5.20 -14.41 12.35
C GLY A 91 5.82 -13.90 13.65
N LYS A 92 6.40 -12.70 13.66
CA LYS A 92 6.92 -12.06 14.88
C LYS A 92 5.78 -11.49 15.73
N SER A 93 6.04 -11.34 17.03
CA SER A 93 5.11 -10.69 17.95
C SER A 93 4.98 -9.19 17.67
N GLY A 94 3.85 -8.60 18.09
CA GLY A 94 3.65 -7.15 17.98
C GLY A 94 4.74 -6.31 18.64
N GLY A 95 5.29 -6.78 19.78
CA GLY A 95 6.38 -6.09 20.47
C GLY A 95 7.70 -6.10 19.71
N ASP A 96 8.02 -7.20 19.01
CA ASP A 96 9.23 -7.30 18.18
C ASP A 96 9.12 -6.37 16.97
N ILE A 97 7.94 -6.25 16.40
CA ILE A 97 7.66 -5.38 15.27
C ILE A 97 7.75 -3.91 15.68
N GLU A 98 7.19 -3.56 16.84
CA GLU A 98 7.27 -2.21 17.38
C GLU A 98 8.72 -1.77 17.57
N LYS A 99 9.58 -2.63 18.16
CA LYS A 99 11.02 -2.40 18.27
C LYS A 99 11.69 -2.18 16.91
N PHE A 100 11.34 -2.99 15.92
CA PHE A 100 11.90 -2.87 14.58
C PHE A 100 11.59 -1.48 13.98
N PHE A 101 10.35 -1.03 14.06
CA PHE A 101 9.97 0.28 13.52
C PHE A 101 10.53 1.44 14.35
N GLU A 102 10.69 1.31 15.66
CA GLU A 102 11.38 2.29 16.48
C GLU A 102 12.83 2.46 16.03
N GLN A 103 13.54 1.37 15.78
CA GLN A 103 14.91 1.40 15.26
C GLN A 103 14.97 2.04 13.86
N ARG A 104 14.02 1.72 12.99
CA ARG A 104 13.91 2.32 11.65
C ARG A 104 13.65 3.83 11.73
N ASN A 105 12.75 4.25 12.57
CA ASN A 105 12.42 5.67 12.77
C ASN A 105 13.58 6.48 13.37
N ALA A 106 14.49 5.83 14.08
CA ALA A 106 15.69 6.44 14.63
C ALA A 106 16.83 6.59 13.59
N MET A 107 16.69 6.00 12.40
CA MET A 107 17.68 6.11 11.34
C MET A 107 17.78 7.54 10.80
N SER A 108 19.00 7.97 10.45
CA SER A 108 19.19 9.20 9.69
C SER A 108 18.64 9.05 8.26
N PHE A 109 18.36 10.17 7.61
CA PHE A 109 17.94 10.17 6.20
C PHE A 109 18.97 9.46 5.30
N GLU A 110 20.27 9.65 5.57
CA GLU A 110 21.35 9.03 4.79
C GLU A 110 21.34 7.50 4.92
N GLN A 111 21.18 6.98 6.14
CA GLN A 111 21.04 5.54 6.40
C GLN A 111 19.82 4.97 5.69
N TRP A 112 18.72 5.69 5.74
CA TRP A 112 17.48 5.32 5.07
C TRP A 112 17.64 5.28 3.55
N TYR A 113 18.32 6.28 3.00
CA TYR A 113 18.59 6.39 1.57
C TYR A 113 19.48 5.24 1.06
N GLU A 114 20.58 4.93 1.77
CA GLU A 114 21.44 3.81 1.43
C GLU A 114 20.69 2.47 1.45
N LEU A 115 19.85 2.26 2.46
CA LEU A 115 19.03 1.05 2.56
C LEU A 115 18.06 0.93 1.39
N SER A 116 17.43 2.02 0.96
CA SER A 116 16.52 2.04 -0.18
C SER A 116 17.21 1.75 -1.52
N LEU A 117 18.48 2.15 -1.68
CA LEU A 117 19.27 1.88 -2.89
C LEU A 117 19.62 0.40 -3.07
N ILE A 118 19.71 -0.37 -2.00
CA ILE A 118 20.02 -1.80 -2.05
C ILE A 118 18.85 -2.61 -2.64
N HIS A 119 17.64 -2.06 -2.63
CA HIS A 119 16.41 -2.74 -2.98
C HIS A 119 15.71 -2.23 -4.25
N ILE A 120 16.37 -1.33 -4.96
CA ILE A 120 15.88 -0.84 -6.27
C ILE A 120 16.25 -1.85 -7.38
#